data_5c9efd73fa7f64283c55fdbf6db87352
#
_entry.id   5c9efd73fa7f64283c55fdbf6db87352
#
_cell.length_a   1.000
_cell.length_b   1.000
_cell.length_c   1.000
_cell.angle_alpha   90.00
_cell.angle_beta   90.00
_cell.angle_gamma   90.00
#
_symmetry.space_group_name_H-M   'P 1'
#
loop_
_entity.id
_entity.type
_entity.pdbx_description
1 polymer ?
#
loop_
_entity_poly.entity_id
_entity_poly.type
_entity_poly.pdbx_seq_one_letter_code
_entity_poly.pdbx_strand_id
1 'polypeptide(L)'
;MFISKRRPIVTPQSEHLKLVGTLAMLWGNADFDSPPMERTSMIAGMGQHDRGYGYLDNSPVGGMTDEEWLPIARRTFYMPCSDVVADTIVKYHFKRLASHGNTEWRQALAAEFTQSLDDHLRQHDLSAELFERVDRITNLCDMISFSLCFDVPASRTISILPRNDQDTETEVQFHVEDGTIHVDPWPFSVDSHQGYLVAYHKEGYPEQTDPVVLLYRLEKN
;
A
#
# COMPACT_ATOMS: atom_id res chain seq x y z
N MET A 1 -1.57 2.55 -13.70
CA MET A 1 -1.95 3.95 -13.43
C MET A 1 -3.33 4.04 -12.82
N PHE A 2 -3.60 5.11 -12.09
CA PHE A 2 -4.89 5.44 -11.50
C PHE A 2 -5.58 6.51 -12.35
N ILE A 3 -6.80 6.24 -12.78
CA ILE A 3 -7.59 7.24 -13.51
C ILE A 3 -8.43 8.00 -12.49
N SER A 4 -8.20 9.32 -12.37
CA SER A 4 -9.00 10.18 -11.48
C SER A 4 -10.49 10.05 -11.81
N LYS A 5 -11.33 10.00 -10.76
CA LYS A 5 -12.79 9.96 -10.89
C LYS A 5 -13.42 11.35 -11.01
N ARG A 6 -12.63 12.42 -10.73
CA ARG A 6 -13.12 13.81 -10.69
C ARG A 6 -12.51 14.70 -11.77
N ARG A 7 -11.31 14.37 -12.26
CA ARG A 7 -10.54 15.19 -13.20
C ARG A 7 -10.03 14.36 -14.38
N PRO A 8 -9.76 14.96 -15.55
CA PRO A 8 -9.24 14.25 -16.71
C PRO A 8 -7.72 14.00 -16.59
N ILE A 9 -7.29 13.37 -15.48
CA ILE A 9 -5.88 13.10 -15.20
C ILE A 9 -5.68 11.64 -14.83
N VAL A 10 -4.43 11.19 -14.95
CA VAL A 10 -3.95 9.88 -14.52
C VAL A 10 -2.78 10.06 -13.57
N THR A 11 -2.73 9.26 -12.52
CA THR A 11 -1.62 9.19 -11.58
C THR A 11 -0.87 7.88 -11.79
N PRO A 12 0.45 7.90 -12.05
CA PRO A 12 1.25 6.69 -12.21
C PRO A 12 1.27 5.83 -10.95
N GLN A 13 1.49 4.52 -11.11
CA GLN A 13 1.68 3.58 -10.00
C GLN A 13 2.86 3.99 -9.10
N SER A 14 3.92 4.55 -9.68
CA SER A 14 5.08 5.04 -8.92
C SER A 14 4.74 6.14 -7.92
N GLU A 15 3.77 7.01 -8.20
CA GLU A 15 3.34 8.06 -7.27
C GLU A 15 2.53 7.47 -6.09
N HIS A 16 1.71 6.45 -6.36
CA HIS A 16 1.05 5.67 -5.31
C HIS A 16 2.09 5.03 -4.37
N LEU A 17 3.06 4.33 -4.92
CA LEU A 17 4.13 3.68 -4.15
C LEU A 17 4.97 4.69 -3.36
N LYS A 18 5.29 5.85 -3.95
CA LYS A 18 6.01 6.94 -3.28
C LYS A 18 5.24 7.45 -2.06
N LEU A 19 3.93 7.64 -2.18
CA LEU A 19 3.11 8.10 -1.05
C LEU A 19 3.06 7.06 0.07
N VAL A 20 2.85 5.77 -0.25
CA VAL A 20 2.87 4.70 0.75
C VAL A 20 4.22 4.64 1.47
N GLY A 21 5.34 4.74 0.74
CA GLY A 21 6.68 4.83 1.33
C GLY A 21 6.86 6.07 2.22
N THR A 22 6.28 7.21 1.84
CA THR A 22 6.28 8.43 2.67
C THR A 22 5.51 8.22 3.97
N LEU A 23 4.30 7.65 3.93
CA LEU A 23 3.51 7.35 5.13
C LEU A 23 4.23 6.34 6.04
N ALA A 24 4.88 5.32 5.46
CA ALA A 24 5.72 4.37 6.19
C ALA A 24 6.90 5.08 6.89
N MET A 25 7.54 6.03 6.24
CA MET A 25 8.61 6.83 6.83
C MET A 25 8.14 7.68 8.01
N LEU A 26 6.91 8.16 7.96
CA LEU A 26 6.33 8.99 9.03
C LEU A 26 5.71 8.16 10.16
N TRP A 27 5.55 6.85 9.99
CA TRP A 27 4.93 5.97 10.98
C TRP A 27 5.68 5.92 12.31
N GLY A 28 4.94 5.91 13.42
CA GLY A 28 5.43 5.67 14.78
C GLY A 28 5.43 6.93 15.65
N ASN A 29 4.89 6.78 16.85
CA ASN A 29 4.89 7.80 17.92
C ASN A 29 4.76 7.13 19.31
N ALA A 30 4.40 7.88 20.35
CA ALA A 30 4.26 7.34 21.70
C ALA A 30 3.11 6.32 21.85
N ASP A 31 2.07 6.43 21.01
CA ASP A 31 0.88 5.55 21.06
C ASP A 31 0.96 4.40 20.04
N PHE A 32 1.73 4.58 18.98
CA PHE A 32 1.93 3.60 17.90
C PHE A 32 3.42 3.29 17.75
N ASP A 33 3.83 2.09 18.17
CA ASP A 33 5.22 1.67 18.03
C ASP A 33 5.62 1.44 16.56
N SER A 34 6.84 1.79 16.22
CA SER A 34 7.42 1.27 14.98
C SER A 34 7.62 -0.25 15.11
N PRO A 35 7.27 -1.05 14.09
CA PRO A 35 7.56 -2.47 14.10
C PRO A 35 9.05 -2.75 14.36
N PRO A 36 9.40 -3.78 15.17
CA PRO A 36 10.76 -4.09 15.55
C PRO A 36 11.52 -4.80 14.43
N MET A 37 11.75 -4.07 13.33
CA MET A 37 12.49 -4.53 12.16
C MET A 37 13.38 -3.39 11.61
N GLU A 38 14.24 -3.70 10.68
CA GLU A 38 15.07 -2.69 10.03
C GLU A 38 14.16 -1.69 9.31
N ARG A 39 14.28 -0.40 9.67
CA ARG A 39 13.35 0.65 9.24
C ARG A 39 13.40 0.92 7.74
N THR A 40 14.60 0.91 7.15
CA THR A 40 14.75 1.15 5.71
C THR A 40 14.17 0.02 4.89
N SER A 41 14.28 -1.23 5.36
CA SER A 41 13.64 -2.39 4.74
C SER A 41 12.12 -2.32 4.83
N MET A 42 11.57 -1.88 5.98
CA MET A 42 10.13 -1.65 6.13
C MET A 42 9.62 -0.60 5.14
N ILE A 43 10.27 0.57 5.10
CA ILE A 43 9.91 1.65 4.18
C ILE A 43 10.00 1.18 2.72
N ALA A 44 11.07 0.46 2.36
CA ALA A 44 11.27 -0.07 1.02
C ALA A 44 10.20 -1.11 0.65
N GLY A 45 9.86 -2.03 1.56
CA GLY A 45 8.82 -3.04 1.35
C GLY A 45 7.44 -2.41 1.14
N MET A 46 7.05 -1.49 2.02
CA MET A 46 5.79 -0.76 1.90
C MET A 46 5.76 0.11 0.64
N GLY A 47 6.86 0.83 0.33
CA GLY A 47 6.98 1.65 -0.87
C GLY A 47 7.10 0.86 -2.18
N GLN A 48 7.18 -0.46 -2.13
CA GLN A 48 7.25 -1.36 -3.28
C GLN A 48 6.14 -2.43 -3.27
N HIS A 49 5.15 -2.29 -2.37
CA HIS A 49 4.13 -3.34 -2.17
C HIS A 49 3.45 -3.76 -3.47
N ASP A 50 3.29 -2.86 -4.44
CA ASP A 50 2.67 -3.07 -5.75
C ASP A 50 3.70 -3.09 -6.91
N ARG A 51 4.96 -3.43 -6.65
CA ARG A 51 6.07 -3.36 -7.63
C ARG A 51 5.79 -4.06 -8.98
N GLY A 52 4.97 -5.10 -8.98
CA GLY A 52 4.62 -5.86 -10.20
C GLY A 52 3.68 -5.14 -11.16
N TYR A 53 3.04 -4.09 -10.70
CA TYR A 53 2.20 -3.23 -11.55
C TYR A 53 3.01 -2.20 -12.36
N GLY A 54 4.30 -2.00 -12.05
CA GLY A 54 5.13 -0.98 -12.69
C GLY A 54 5.18 -1.03 -14.21
N TYR A 55 5.00 -2.21 -14.79
CA TYR A 55 4.90 -2.38 -16.26
C TYR A 55 3.55 -1.99 -16.86
N LEU A 56 2.58 -1.69 -16.01
CA LEU A 56 1.19 -1.48 -16.40
C LEU A 56 0.73 -0.05 -16.20
N ASP A 57 1.65 0.89 -16.16
CA ASP A 57 1.27 2.31 -16.19
C ASP A 57 0.46 2.68 -17.43
N ASN A 58 0.38 1.79 -18.41
CA ASN A 58 -0.50 1.90 -19.56
C ASN A 58 -1.89 1.28 -19.33
N SER A 59 -2.11 0.59 -18.23
CA SER A 59 -3.37 -0.08 -17.92
C SER A 59 -3.98 0.47 -16.63
N PRO A 60 -5.29 0.79 -16.62
CA PRO A 60 -5.94 1.34 -15.44
C PRO A 60 -5.99 0.32 -14.29
N VAL A 61 -5.52 0.71 -13.12
CA VAL A 61 -5.78 -0.03 -11.88
C VAL A 61 -7.28 -0.05 -11.61
N GLY A 62 -7.81 -1.20 -11.21
CA GLY A 62 -9.24 -1.38 -10.94
C GLY A 62 -10.11 -1.56 -12.17
N GLY A 63 -9.51 -1.56 -13.38
CA GLY A 63 -10.20 -1.89 -14.64
C GLY A 63 -9.82 -3.25 -15.23
N MET A 64 -8.91 -3.97 -14.56
CA MET A 64 -8.48 -5.30 -14.99
C MET A 64 -9.48 -6.38 -14.60
N THR A 65 -9.64 -7.35 -15.48
CA THR A 65 -10.28 -8.61 -15.13
C THR A 65 -9.39 -9.43 -14.19
N ASP A 66 -9.99 -10.41 -13.54
CA ASP A 66 -9.25 -11.35 -12.71
C ASP A 66 -8.18 -12.12 -13.50
N GLU A 67 -8.45 -12.46 -14.76
CA GLU A 67 -7.51 -13.14 -15.66
C GLU A 67 -6.29 -12.28 -15.99
N GLU A 68 -6.50 -10.98 -16.16
CA GLU A 68 -5.42 -10.01 -16.40
C GLU A 68 -4.58 -9.77 -15.13
N TRP A 69 -5.24 -9.79 -13.96
CA TRP A 69 -4.57 -9.54 -12.68
C TRP A 69 -3.73 -10.73 -12.20
N LEU A 70 -4.18 -11.98 -12.41
CA LEU A 70 -3.51 -13.19 -11.91
C LEU A 70 -2.00 -13.28 -12.27
N PRO A 71 -1.58 -13.09 -13.54
CA PRO A 71 -0.16 -13.15 -13.88
C PRO A 71 0.67 -12.03 -13.23
N ILE A 72 0.04 -10.87 -12.97
CA ILE A 72 0.69 -9.76 -12.26
C ILE A 72 0.90 -10.12 -10.80
N ALA A 73 -0.12 -10.66 -10.16
CA ALA A 73 -0.06 -11.09 -8.76
C ALA A 73 1.06 -12.12 -8.55
N ARG A 74 1.11 -13.16 -9.38
CA ARG A 74 2.17 -14.17 -9.31
C ARG A 74 3.56 -13.59 -9.58
N ARG A 75 3.70 -12.77 -10.60
CA ARG A 75 4.97 -12.10 -10.91
C ARG A 75 5.45 -11.26 -9.74
N THR A 76 4.58 -10.44 -9.14
CA THR A 76 4.95 -9.59 -8.01
C THR A 76 5.36 -10.42 -6.80
N PHE A 77 4.58 -11.44 -6.47
CA PHE A 77 4.83 -12.31 -5.33
C PHE A 77 6.15 -13.07 -5.45
N TYR A 78 6.49 -13.56 -6.64
CA TYR A 78 7.72 -14.34 -6.91
C TYR A 78 8.88 -13.52 -7.48
N MET A 79 8.72 -12.20 -7.67
CA MET A 79 9.80 -11.35 -8.16
C MET A 79 10.95 -11.33 -7.15
N PRO A 80 12.19 -11.67 -7.56
CA PRO A 80 13.34 -11.69 -6.65
C PRO A 80 13.57 -10.32 -6.01
N CYS A 81 13.87 -10.33 -4.71
CA CYS A 81 14.29 -9.16 -3.95
C CYS A 81 15.44 -9.57 -3.04
N SER A 82 16.51 -8.79 -3.01
CA SER A 82 17.67 -9.05 -2.15
C SER A 82 17.41 -8.70 -0.68
N ASP A 83 16.45 -7.84 -0.41
CA ASP A 83 16.01 -7.48 0.93
C ASP A 83 14.85 -8.39 1.35
N VAL A 84 15.15 -9.34 2.22
CA VAL A 84 14.19 -10.36 2.69
C VAL A 84 13.01 -9.73 3.43
N VAL A 85 13.25 -8.68 4.23
CA VAL A 85 12.19 -7.99 4.98
C VAL A 85 11.24 -7.28 4.01
N ALA A 86 11.79 -6.50 3.08
CA ALA A 86 10.99 -5.82 2.06
C ALA A 86 10.22 -6.82 1.19
N ASP A 87 10.84 -7.94 0.79
CA ASP A 87 10.19 -9.00 0.03
C ASP A 87 9.01 -9.61 0.79
N THR A 88 9.19 -9.87 2.08
CA THR A 88 8.14 -10.44 2.93
C THR A 88 6.93 -9.51 3.05
N ILE A 89 7.14 -8.20 3.17
CA ILE A 89 6.06 -7.20 3.19
C ILE A 89 5.24 -7.25 1.90
N VAL A 90 5.91 -7.29 0.74
CA VAL A 90 5.24 -7.43 -0.57
C VAL A 90 4.45 -8.73 -0.66
N LYS A 91 5.00 -9.85 -0.16
CA LYS A 91 4.31 -11.14 -0.16
C LYS A 91 3.05 -11.13 0.71
N TYR A 92 3.10 -10.50 1.88
CA TYR A 92 1.92 -10.34 2.75
C TYR A 92 0.83 -9.52 2.08
N HIS A 93 1.20 -8.41 1.45
CA HIS A 93 0.25 -7.58 0.70
C HIS A 93 -0.47 -8.40 -0.39
N PHE A 94 0.26 -9.17 -1.21
CA PHE A 94 -0.35 -9.98 -2.27
C PHE A 94 -1.15 -11.18 -1.75
N LYS A 95 -0.73 -11.81 -0.64
CA LYS A 95 -1.55 -12.80 0.08
C LYS A 95 -2.89 -12.18 0.49
N ARG A 96 -2.89 -10.98 1.07
CA ARG A 96 -4.11 -10.24 1.45
C ARG A 96 -4.98 -9.95 0.23
N LEU A 97 -4.41 -9.41 -0.86
CA LEU A 97 -5.17 -9.13 -2.09
C LEU A 97 -5.80 -10.40 -2.69
N ALA A 98 -5.07 -11.51 -2.72
CA ALA A 98 -5.60 -12.80 -3.21
C ALA A 98 -6.77 -13.30 -2.35
N SER A 99 -6.73 -13.02 -1.04
CA SER A 99 -7.78 -13.42 -0.10
C SER A 99 -9.06 -12.57 -0.21
N HIS A 100 -9.00 -11.43 -0.93
CA HIS A 100 -10.18 -10.61 -1.21
C HIS A 100 -10.94 -11.13 -2.42
N GLY A 101 -11.86 -12.04 -2.20
CA GLY A 101 -12.74 -12.57 -3.22
C GLY A 101 -13.13 -14.03 -2.96
N ASN A 102 -14.30 -14.42 -3.45
CA ASN A 102 -14.88 -15.74 -3.19
C ASN A 102 -14.83 -16.66 -4.42
N THR A 103 -14.10 -16.30 -5.47
CA THR A 103 -13.96 -17.15 -6.64
C THR A 103 -13.00 -18.30 -6.35
N GLU A 104 -13.26 -19.47 -6.90
CA GLU A 104 -12.44 -20.68 -6.70
C GLU A 104 -10.96 -20.43 -7.04
N TRP A 105 -10.68 -19.71 -8.11
CA TRP A 105 -9.31 -19.43 -8.51
C TRP A 105 -8.61 -18.42 -7.53
N ARG A 106 -9.34 -17.46 -6.92
CA ARG A 106 -8.77 -16.58 -5.89
C ARG A 106 -8.45 -17.36 -4.63
N GLN A 107 -9.31 -18.29 -4.23
CA GLN A 107 -9.04 -19.18 -3.10
C GLN A 107 -7.81 -20.06 -3.36
N ALA A 108 -7.68 -20.61 -4.57
CA ALA A 108 -6.51 -21.38 -4.97
C ALA A 108 -5.22 -20.54 -4.94
N LEU A 109 -5.28 -19.30 -5.44
CA LEU A 109 -4.14 -18.37 -5.41
C LEU A 109 -3.77 -17.97 -3.97
N ALA A 110 -4.75 -17.69 -3.12
CA ALA A 110 -4.52 -17.38 -1.72
C ALA A 110 -3.87 -18.56 -0.97
N ALA A 111 -4.29 -19.79 -1.26
CA ALA A 111 -3.68 -21.00 -0.70
C ALA A 111 -2.23 -21.17 -1.20
N GLU A 112 -1.98 -20.97 -2.51
CA GLU A 112 -0.64 -21.00 -3.11
C GLU A 112 0.30 -20.00 -2.43
N PHE A 113 -0.15 -18.74 -2.27
CA PHE A 113 0.63 -17.68 -1.64
C PHE A 113 0.85 -17.94 -0.15
N THR A 114 -0.15 -18.44 0.56
CA THR A 114 -0.01 -18.80 1.99
C THR A 114 1.06 -19.88 2.17
N GLN A 115 0.99 -20.98 1.42
CA GLN A 115 1.98 -22.04 1.51
C GLN A 115 3.40 -21.55 1.20
N SER A 116 3.56 -20.78 0.12
CA SER A 116 4.87 -20.24 -0.28
C SER A 116 5.41 -19.23 0.75
N LEU A 117 4.53 -18.43 1.36
CA LEU A 117 4.91 -17.47 2.40
C LEU A 117 5.33 -18.19 3.69
N ASP A 118 4.64 -19.25 4.09
CA ASP A 118 5.01 -20.06 5.26
C ASP A 118 6.40 -20.71 5.09
N ASP A 119 6.70 -21.19 3.89
CA ASP A 119 8.01 -21.71 3.55
C ASP A 119 9.10 -20.63 3.60
N HIS A 120 8.80 -19.45 3.06
CA HIS A 120 9.68 -18.28 3.09
C HIS A 120 9.98 -17.81 4.53
N LEU A 121 8.95 -17.69 5.38
CA LEU A 121 9.12 -17.31 6.79
C LEU A 121 10.01 -18.29 7.55
N ARG A 122 9.79 -19.60 7.35
CA ARG A 122 10.63 -20.66 7.97
C ARG A 122 12.07 -20.61 7.47
N GLN A 123 12.28 -20.42 6.17
CA GLN A 123 13.61 -20.36 5.57
C GLN A 123 14.45 -19.21 6.13
N HIS A 124 13.82 -18.09 6.47
CA HIS A 124 14.49 -16.86 6.89
C HIS A 124 14.35 -16.56 8.38
N ASP A 125 13.76 -17.47 9.17
CA ASP A 125 13.51 -17.32 10.61
C ASP A 125 12.76 -16.02 10.95
N LEU A 126 11.65 -15.76 10.23
CA LEU A 126 10.86 -14.55 10.35
C LEU A 126 9.55 -14.79 11.13
N SER A 127 9.15 -13.82 11.94
CA SER A 127 7.88 -13.86 12.69
C SER A 127 6.67 -13.54 11.81
N ALA A 128 5.76 -14.49 11.65
CA ALA A 128 4.49 -14.29 10.94
C ALA A 128 3.67 -13.15 11.55
N GLU A 129 3.57 -13.11 12.88
CA GLU A 129 2.82 -12.10 13.63
C GLU A 129 3.32 -10.68 13.37
N LEU A 130 4.64 -10.50 13.35
CA LEU A 130 5.25 -9.21 13.03
C LEU A 130 4.86 -8.72 11.64
N PHE A 131 4.89 -9.60 10.63
CA PHE A 131 4.56 -9.23 9.27
C PHE A 131 3.05 -9.06 9.04
N GLU A 132 2.20 -9.77 9.76
CA GLU A 132 0.75 -9.51 9.78
C GLU A 132 0.44 -8.11 10.32
N ARG A 133 1.13 -7.70 11.38
CA ARG A 133 1.06 -6.33 11.91
C ARG A 133 1.49 -5.31 10.85
N VAL A 134 2.62 -5.53 10.20
CA VAL A 134 3.12 -4.62 9.14
C VAL A 134 2.16 -4.58 7.95
N ASP A 135 1.53 -5.69 7.57
CA ASP A 135 0.55 -5.70 6.48
C ASP A 135 -0.69 -4.86 6.80
N ARG A 136 -1.14 -4.82 8.06
CA ARG A 136 -2.23 -3.92 8.48
C ARG A 136 -1.84 -2.44 8.34
N ILE A 137 -0.61 -2.09 8.73
CA ILE A 137 -0.06 -0.74 8.52
C ILE A 137 0.05 -0.43 7.01
N THR A 138 0.54 -1.39 6.24
CA THR A 138 0.62 -1.28 4.78
C THR A 138 -0.77 -1.04 4.18
N ASN A 139 -1.79 -1.79 4.63
CA ASN A 139 -3.16 -1.64 4.18
C ASN A 139 -3.73 -0.24 4.47
N LEU A 140 -3.46 0.32 5.64
CA LEU A 140 -3.88 1.70 5.96
C LEU A 140 -3.24 2.71 5.01
N CYS A 141 -1.93 2.64 4.83
CA CYS A 141 -1.18 3.54 3.95
C CYS A 141 -1.59 3.39 2.48
N ASP A 142 -1.80 2.15 2.03
CA ASP A 142 -2.28 1.77 0.70
C ASP A 142 -3.65 2.39 0.42
N MET A 143 -4.62 2.22 1.32
CA MET A 143 -5.98 2.76 1.16
C MET A 143 -6.02 4.29 1.16
N ILE A 144 -5.20 4.95 1.97
CA ILE A 144 -5.03 6.41 1.94
C ILE A 144 -4.51 6.86 0.56
N SER A 145 -3.43 6.23 0.11
CA SER A 145 -2.81 6.55 -1.18
C SER A 145 -3.74 6.25 -2.36
N PHE A 146 -4.46 5.13 -2.30
CA PHE A 146 -5.45 4.74 -3.29
C PHE A 146 -6.54 5.83 -3.47
N SER A 147 -7.03 6.38 -2.36
CA SER A 147 -8.04 7.44 -2.37
C SER A 147 -7.54 8.71 -3.04
N LEU A 148 -6.31 9.13 -2.74
CA LEU A 148 -5.69 10.29 -3.37
C LEU A 148 -5.41 10.07 -4.87
N CYS A 149 -4.89 8.91 -5.25
CA CYS A 149 -4.57 8.60 -6.64
C CYS A 149 -5.83 8.49 -7.52
N PHE A 150 -6.93 7.95 -6.99
CA PHE A 150 -8.22 7.96 -7.68
C PHE A 150 -8.96 9.30 -7.58
N ASP A 151 -8.46 10.22 -6.74
CA ASP A 151 -9.10 11.52 -6.52
C ASP A 151 -10.57 11.36 -6.05
N VAL A 152 -10.77 10.51 -5.04
CA VAL A 152 -12.09 10.25 -4.44
C VAL A 152 -12.05 10.51 -2.94
N PRO A 153 -13.06 11.20 -2.39
CA PRO A 153 -13.25 11.25 -0.96
C PRO A 153 -13.41 9.83 -0.41
N ALA A 154 -12.74 9.54 0.68
CA ALA A 154 -12.84 8.25 1.34
C ALA A 154 -12.82 8.40 2.85
N SER A 155 -13.59 7.56 3.52
CA SER A 155 -13.53 7.37 4.96
C SER A 155 -13.59 5.87 5.23
N ARG A 156 -12.60 5.35 5.94
CA ARG A 156 -12.49 3.92 6.27
C ARG A 156 -11.87 3.72 7.63
N THR A 157 -12.16 2.58 8.21
CA THR A 157 -11.57 2.11 9.47
C THR A 157 -10.74 0.87 9.20
N ILE A 158 -9.52 0.85 9.73
CA ILE A 158 -8.58 -0.28 9.64
C ILE A 158 -8.17 -0.65 11.07
N SER A 159 -8.25 -1.92 11.40
CA SER A 159 -7.77 -2.44 12.68
C SER A 159 -6.25 -2.62 12.64
N ILE A 160 -5.57 -1.98 13.57
CA ILE A 160 -4.11 -1.95 13.69
C ILE A 160 -3.71 -2.46 15.08
N LEU A 161 -2.62 -3.20 15.18
CA LEU A 161 -1.94 -3.47 16.44
C LEU A 161 -0.98 -2.31 16.74
N PRO A 162 -1.32 -1.40 17.67
CA PRO A 162 -0.57 -0.16 17.83
C PRO A 162 0.77 -0.36 18.52
N ARG A 163 0.88 -1.38 19.40
CA ARG A 163 2.07 -1.63 20.20
C ARG A 163 2.62 -3.04 19.99
N ASN A 164 3.96 -3.14 20.13
CA ASN A 164 4.67 -4.41 19.96
C ASN A 164 4.42 -5.39 21.12
N ASP A 165 4.08 -4.86 22.30
CA ASP A 165 3.90 -5.61 23.56
C ASP A 165 2.44 -5.86 23.93
N GLN A 166 1.51 -5.59 23.02
CA GLN A 166 0.07 -5.69 23.25
C GLN A 166 -0.61 -6.39 22.07
N ASP A 167 -1.55 -7.28 22.40
CA ASP A 167 -2.42 -7.96 21.42
C ASP A 167 -3.74 -7.22 21.18
N THR A 168 -3.88 -6.02 21.76
CA THR A 168 -5.11 -5.24 21.65
C THR A 168 -5.09 -4.42 20.36
N GLU A 169 -6.06 -4.72 19.50
CA GLU A 169 -6.28 -3.96 18.27
C GLU A 169 -6.90 -2.60 18.56
N THR A 170 -6.53 -1.61 17.75
CA THR A 170 -7.09 -0.27 17.75
C THR A 170 -7.66 0.03 16.37
N GLU A 171 -8.89 0.49 16.34
CA GLU A 171 -9.53 0.96 15.12
C GLU A 171 -8.95 2.32 14.74
N VAL A 172 -8.27 2.38 13.60
CA VAL A 172 -7.74 3.62 13.02
C VAL A 172 -8.64 4.02 11.86
N GLN A 173 -9.31 5.16 12.02
CA GLN A 173 -10.12 5.75 10.98
C GLN A 173 -9.30 6.75 10.18
N PHE A 174 -9.41 6.72 8.85
CA PHE A 174 -8.91 7.80 8.02
C PHE A 174 -10.02 8.44 7.19
N HIS A 175 -9.84 9.70 6.90
CA HIS A 175 -10.68 10.49 6.00
C HIS A 175 -9.79 11.25 5.02
N VAL A 176 -10.09 11.13 3.73
CA VAL A 176 -9.41 11.85 2.66
C VAL A 176 -10.42 12.69 1.90
N GLU A 177 -10.22 14.00 1.87
CA GLU A 177 -11.06 14.92 1.11
C GLU A 177 -10.23 16.11 0.62
N ASP A 178 -10.39 16.46 -0.64
CA ASP A 178 -9.75 17.61 -1.30
C ASP A 178 -8.22 17.73 -1.04
N GLY A 179 -7.54 16.57 -1.08
CA GLY A 179 -6.11 16.47 -0.85
C GLY A 179 -5.68 16.50 0.61
N THR A 180 -6.62 16.65 1.56
CA THR A 180 -6.32 16.58 3.00
C THR A 180 -6.59 15.18 3.53
N ILE A 181 -5.65 14.67 4.32
CA ILE A 181 -5.67 13.35 4.95
C ILE A 181 -5.75 13.56 6.46
N HIS A 182 -6.81 13.11 7.08
CA HIS A 182 -6.98 13.02 8.53
C HIS A 182 -6.96 11.56 8.96
N VAL A 183 -6.28 11.26 10.06
CA VAL A 183 -6.18 9.91 10.63
C VAL A 183 -6.41 9.99 12.14
N ASP A 184 -7.29 9.15 12.69
CA ASP A 184 -7.62 9.12 14.11
C ASP A 184 -7.80 7.67 14.60
N PRO A 185 -7.11 7.25 15.69
CA PRO A 185 -6.07 7.97 16.40
C PRO A 185 -4.81 8.16 15.53
N TRP A 186 -4.03 9.20 15.83
CA TRP A 186 -2.89 9.65 15.04
C TRP A 186 -1.67 8.75 15.18
N PRO A 187 -1.19 8.07 14.11
CA PRO A 187 -0.10 7.10 14.22
C PRO A 187 1.27 7.63 13.77
N PHE A 188 1.36 8.88 13.32
CA PHE A 188 2.59 9.42 12.73
C PHE A 188 3.45 10.20 13.72
N SER A 189 4.75 10.26 13.45
CA SER A 189 5.78 10.91 14.27
C SER A 189 5.83 12.44 14.11
N VAL A 190 5.04 13.00 13.20
CA VAL A 190 4.93 14.45 12.94
C VAL A 190 3.50 14.89 13.14
N ASP A 191 3.26 16.16 13.48
CA ASP A 191 1.90 16.70 13.63
C ASP A 191 1.26 17.04 12.27
N SER A 192 2.08 17.30 11.26
CA SER A 192 1.62 17.52 9.90
C SER A 192 2.71 17.20 8.88
N HIS A 193 2.29 16.90 7.65
CA HIS A 193 3.19 16.75 6.51
C HIS A 193 2.52 17.26 5.24
N GLN A 194 3.28 17.93 4.39
CA GLN A 194 2.82 18.36 3.06
C GLN A 194 3.65 17.68 1.99
N GLY A 195 2.99 17.21 0.96
CA GLY A 195 3.65 16.59 -0.17
C GLY A 195 2.88 16.80 -1.47
N TYR A 196 3.32 16.13 -2.49
CA TYR A 196 2.68 16.17 -3.80
C TYR A 196 2.77 14.83 -4.52
N LEU A 197 1.79 14.60 -5.39
CA LEU A 197 1.83 13.57 -6.41
C LEU A 197 1.96 14.23 -7.77
N VAL A 198 2.58 13.55 -8.71
CA VAL A 198 2.63 13.97 -10.11
C VAL A 198 1.60 13.16 -10.89
N ALA A 199 0.69 13.86 -11.53
CA ALA A 199 -0.28 13.28 -12.45
C ALA A 199 -0.04 13.83 -13.86
N TYR A 200 -0.72 13.29 -14.83
CA TYR A 200 -0.64 13.69 -16.23
C TYR A 200 -2.03 13.83 -16.82
N HIS A 201 -2.20 14.63 -17.87
CA HIS A 201 -3.45 14.70 -18.60
C HIS A 201 -3.75 13.38 -19.28
N LYS A 202 -4.97 12.83 -19.03
CA LYS A 202 -5.38 11.51 -19.50
C LYS A 202 -5.32 11.36 -21.01
N GLU A 203 -5.69 12.41 -21.74
CA GLU A 203 -5.82 12.39 -23.19
C GLU A 203 -4.48 12.17 -23.90
N GLY A 204 -3.38 12.67 -23.33
CA GLY A 204 -2.06 12.60 -23.93
C GLY A 204 -1.16 11.52 -23.33
N TYR A 205 -1.54 10.92 -22.22
CA TYR A 205 -0.70 9.95 -21.52
C TYR A 205 -0.72 8.57 -22.23
N PRO A 206 0.42 7.88 -22.40
CA PRO A 206 1.78 8.21 -21.90
C PRO A 206 2.67 9.02 -22.87
N GLU A 207 2.20 9.35 -24.06
CA GLU A 207 3.00 10.04 -25.10
C GLU A 207 3.29 11.51 -24.76
N GLN A 208 2.39 12.15 -23.99
CA GLN A 208 2.54 13.52 -23.50
C GLN A 208 2.60 13.50 -21.97
N THR A 209 3.65 14.05 -21.43
CA THR A 209 3.96 13.98 -19.99
C THR A 209 4.06 15.38 -19.35
N ASP A 210 3.20 16.31 -19.76
CA ASP A 210 3.05 17.58 -19.06
C ASP A 210 2.51 17.35 -17.65
N PRO A 211 3.30 17.65 -16.59
CA PRO A 211 2.93 17.25 -15.24
C PRO A 211 1.83 18.12 -14.66
N VAL A 212 0.91 17.49 -13.95
CA VAL A 212 -0.08 18.12 -13.07
C VAL A 212 0.30 17.81 -11.64
N VAL A 213 0.62 18.84 -10.85
CA VAL A 213 0.98 18.67 -9.45
C VAL A 213 -0.27 18.63 -8.59
N LEU A 214 -0.44 17.52 -7.85
CA LEU A 214 -1.52 17.31 -6.89
C LEU A 214 -0.96 17.45 -5.50
N LEU A 215 -1.19 18.58 -4.85
CA LEU A 215 -0.78 18.79 -3.47
C LEU A 215 -1.63 17.94 -2.53
N TYR A 216 -0.99 17.38 -1.51
CA TYR A 216 -1.70 16.75 -0.39
C TYR A 216 -1.15 17.24 0.94
N ARG A 217 -1.98 17.13 1.97
CA ARG A 217 -1.66 17.49 3.34
C ARG A 217 -2.12 16.39 4.29
N LEU A 218 -1.23 15.96 5.16
CA LEU A 218 -1.50 15.05 6.27
C LEU A 218 -1.53 15.88 7.53
N GLU A 219 -2.63 15.88 8.29
CA GLU A 219 -2.83 16.74 9.44
C GLU A 219 -3.44 15.97 10.62
N LYS A 220 -2.85 16.19 11.80
CA LYS A 220 -3.41 15.75 13.07
C LYS A 220 -4.60 16.62 13.42
N ASN A 221 -5.74 16.02 13.79
CA ASN A 221 -6.95 16.72 14.24
C ASN A 221 -6.72 17.43 15.58
#